data_af09172f88529fa724f6e63c900422f1
#
_entry.id   af09172f88529fa724f6e63c900422f1
#
_cell.length_a   1.000
_cell.length_b   1.000
_cell.length_c   1.000
_cell.angle_alpha   90.00
_cell.angle_beta   90.00
_cell.angle_gamma   90.00
#
_symmetry.space_group_name_H-M   'P 1'
#
loop_
_entity.id
_entity.type
_entity.pdbx_description
1 polymer ?
#
loop_
_entity_poly.entity_id
_entity_poly.type
_entity_poly.pdbx_seq_one_letter_code
_entity_poly.pdbx_strand_id
1 'polypeptide(L)'
;MPTVKMTFFTDAAMKCRRFLFTFLLASATLSVQAASDEGAWQILQKAAVAAHALSYEGIFICQSGQQSKPVQIRHLFNGQFEFSRNVVLDGSPREVLSQGGDVVIYNPKNEKIVIEKRRGQNMFPAILPTDLDSIKASYLVRMGDAERVADRQAQVLFLEGKDKLRYSYKFWVDTEYGLLLKSVMYNNQNEMIDSIAFNQLGLINNVDLDWFKPKIDGKKHYVMEDEVSAVADNHASPHWRLKELPVGYVKVDQMMRTVRGKSLPVTHLIFSDGLASVSLFIEPIENGVKPRIGHSVVGNTSFYSSVAGYLQITVLGEVPEAAVAQIANAVVFIK
;
A
#
# COMPACT_ATOMS: atom_id res chain seq x y z
N MET A 1 14.65 -55.86 67.13
CA MET A 1 13.25 -55.99 66.80
C MET A 1 12.63 -54.60 66.90
N PRO A 2 11.75 -54.19 65.96
CA PRO A 2 11.98 -53.98 64.56
C PRO A 2 11.73 -52.48 64.15
N THR A 3 12.43 -52.07 63.14
CA THR A 3 12.27 -50.93 62.34
C THR A 3 11.02 -50.97 61.47
N VAL A 4 10.21 -49.89 61.38
CA VAL A 4 9.22 -49.73 60.31
C VAL A 4 9.26 -48.30 59.79
N LYS A 5 9.72 -48.20 58.59
CA LYS A 5 9.33 -47.43 57.40
C LYS A 5 8.42 -46.21 57.58
N MET A 6 8.95 -45.07 57.20
CA MET A 6 8.18 -43.94 56.78
C MET A 6 8.94 -43.13 55.65
N THR A 7 8.74 -43.55 54.42
CA THR A 7 9.14 -42.76 53.22
C THR A 7 8.24 -43.20 52.08
N PHE A 8 7.18 -42.44 51.77
CA PHE A 8 6.52 -42.46 50.45
C PHE A 8 5.40 -41.40 50.37
N PHE A 9 5.69 -40.14 50.65
CA PHE A 9 4.66 -39.08 50.38
C PHE A 9 5.20 -37.72 49.90
N THR A 10 6.49 -37.61 49.59
CA THR A 10 7.10 -36.33 49.21
C THR A 10 7.28 -36.10 47.72
N ASP A 11 7.26 -37.16 46.89
CA ASP A 11 7.58 -37.00 45.43
C ASP A 11 6.41 -36.61 44.55
N ALA A 12 5.17 -36.96 44.93
CA ALA A 12 3.99 -36.60 44.15
C ALA A 12 3.61 -35.10 44.24
N ALA A 13 3.80 -34.50 45.41
CA ALA A 13 3.52 -33.07 45.60
C ALA A 13 4.54 -32.17 44.92
N MET A 14 5.79 -32.59 44.78
CA MET A 14 6.85 -31.82 44.16
C MET A 14 6.76 -31.84 42.63
N LYS A 15 6.29 -32.95 42.04
CA LYS A 15 6.04 -33.04 40.59
C LYS A 15 4.82 -32.23 40.14
N CYS A 16 3.76 -32.19 40.96
CA CYS A 16 2.57 -31.40 40.67
C CYS A 16 2.85 -29.90 40.74
N ARG A 17 3.71 -29.46 41.67
CA ARG A 17 4.08 -28.03 41.83
C ARG A 17 4.99 -27.52 40.70
N ARG A 18 5.82 -28.41 40.14
CA ARG A 18 6.64 -28.06 38.93
C ARG A 18 5.80 -27.98 37.65
N PHE A 19 4.77 -28.80 37.52
CA PHE A 19 3.87 -28.76 36.37
C PHE A 19 2.93 -27.54 36.37
N LEU A 20 2.46 -27.11 37.54
CA LEU A 20 1.67 -25.88 37.67
C LEU A 20 2.48 -24.58 37.40
N PHE A 21 3.78 -24.58 37.77
CA PHE A 21 4.62 -23.39 37.55
C PHE A 21 5.02 -23.22 36.08
N THR A 22 5.22 -24.31 35.33
CA THR A 22 5.48 -24.25 33.87
C THR A 22 4.23 -23.87 33.08
N PHE A 23 3.04 -24.23 33.53
CA PHE A 23 1.79 -23.82 32.86
C PHE A 23 1.42 -22.35 33.12
N LEU A 24 1.76 -21.82 34.29
CA LEU A 24 1.54 -20.39 34.61
C LEU A 24 2.50 -19.46 33.85
N LEU A 25 3.76 -19.90 33.57
CA LEU A 25 4.70 -19.11 32.76
C LEU A 25 4.28 -19.05 31.27
N ALA A 26 3.73 -20.15 30.73
CA ALA A 26 3.27 -20.19 29.34
C ALA A 26 2.04 -19.29 29.08
N SER A 27 1.14 -19.14 30.07
CA SER A 27 -0.03 -18.25 29.94
C SER A 27 0.33 -16.76 30.09
N ALA A 28 1.40 -16.40 30.82
CA ALA A 28 1.84 -15.02 30.95
C ALA A 28 2.52 -14.50 29.67
N THR A 29 3.23 -15.34 28.92
CA THR A 29 3.88 -14.94 27.67
C THR A 29 2.88 -14.66 26.54
N LEU A 30 1.79 -15.42 26.46
CA LEU A 30 0.71 -15.20 25.48
C LEU A 30 -0.03 -13.88 25.72
N SER A 31 -0.22 -13.49 26.97
CA SER A 31 -0.89 -12.23 27.34
C SER A 31 -0.05 -10.98 27.00
N VAL A 32 1.28 -11.07 27.13
CA VAL A 32 2.19 -9.96 26.80
C VAL A 32 2.26 -9.76 25.29
N GLN A 33 2.30 -10.83 24.51
CA GLN A 33 2.34 -10.74 23.05
C GLN A 33 1.05 -10.12 22.48
N ALA A 34 -0.12 -10.58 22.93
CA ALA A 34 -1.41 -10.05 22.50
C ALA A 34 -1.58 -8.56 22.85
N ALA A 35 -1.10 -8.11 24.02
CA ALA A 35 -1.12 -6.71 24.39
C ALA A 35 -0.16 -5.83 23.55
N SER A 36 0.98 -6.38 23.13
CA SER A 36 1.91 -5.68 22.23
C SER A 36 1.35 -5.53 20.81
N ASP A 37 0.66 -6.54 20.31
CA ASP A 37 0.06 -6.53 18.97
C ASP A 37 -1.11 -5.53 18.89
N GLU A 38 -1.98 -5.49 19.91
CA GLU A 38 -3.07 -4.51 19.98
C GLU A 38 -2.53 -3.08 20.05
N GLY A 39 -1.48 -2.83 20.84
CA GLY A 39 -0.79 -1.53 20.88
C GLY A 39 -0.20 -1.13 19.54
N ALA A 40 0.36 -2.07 18.77
CA ALA A 40 0.89 -1.82 17.43
C ALA A 40 -0.22 -1.43 16.45
N TRP A 41 -1.38 -2.09 16.51
CA TRP A 41 -2.55 -1.73 15.69
C TRP A 41 -3.11 -0.34 16.02
N GLN A 42 -3.12 0.06 17.29
CA GLN A 42 -3.55 1.40 17.71
C GLN A 42 -2.61 2.49 17.16
N ILE A 43 -1.28 2.26 17.18
CA ILE A 43 -0.30 3.17 16.59
C ILE A 43 -0.50 3.27 15.07
N LEU A 44 -0.74 2.14 14.40
CA LEU A 44 -1.00 2.11 12.96
C LEU A 44 -2.28 2.87 12.60
N GLN A 45 -3.34 2.71 13.39
CA GLN A 45 -4.60 3.46 13.24
C GLN A 45 -4.39 4.95 13.44
N LYS A 46 -3.61 5.35 14.48
CA LYS A 46 -3.24 6.75 14.67
C LYS A 46 -2.50 7.30 13.45
N ALA A 47 -1.58 6.52 12.86
CA ALA A 47 -0.82 6.94 11.67
C ALA A 47 -1.71 7.12 10.43
N ALA A 48 -2.68 6.23 10.24
CA ALA A 48 -3.66 6.34 9.16
C ALA A 48 -4.49 7.64 9.25
N VAL A 49 -4.90 8.02 10.46
CA VAL A 49 -5.69 9.25 10.68
C VAL A 49 -4.82 10.50 10.63
N ALA A 50 -3.64 10.48 11.25
CA ALA A 50 -2.76 11.64 11.38
C ALA A 50 -2.34 12.22 10.02
N ALA A 51 -2.08 11.36 9.04
CA ALA A 51 -1.68 11.77 7.70
C ALA A 51 -2.70 12.65 6.98
N HIS A 52 -3.99 12.51 7.31
CA HIS A 52 -5.10 13.28 6.76
C HIS A 52 -5.54 14.46 7.64
N ALA A 53 -5.36 14.34 8.96
CA ALA A 53 -5.87 15.32 9.92
C ALA A 53 -4.86 16.43 10.28
N LEU A 54 -3.57 16.20 10.04
CA LEU A 54 -2.52 17.17 10.34
C LEU A 54 -2.22 18.05 9.14
N SER A 55 -1.84 19.31 9.41
CA SER A 55 -1.22 20.16 8.40
C SER A 55 0.29 20.16 8.58
N TYR A 56 1.03 19.85 7.51
CA TYR A 56 2.49 19.69 7.56
C TYR A 56 3.16 20.07 6.24
N GLU A 57 4.44 20.41 6.35
CA GLU A 57 5.32 20.57 5.19
C GLU A 57 6.65 19.89 5.44
N GLY A 58 7.32 19.48 4.37
CA GLY A 58 8.60 18.82 4.50
C GLY A 58 9.22 18.42 3.18
N ILE A 59 10.37 17.77 3.30
CA ILE A 59 11.05 17.10 2.18
C ILE A 59 11.21 15.64 2.57
N PHE A 60 10.75 14.75 1.71
CA PHE A 60 11.02 13.32 1.83
C PHE A 60 11.81 12.81 0.62
N ILE A 61 12.52 11.73 0.81
CA ILE A 61 13.34 11.09 -0.20
C ILE A 61 12.71 9.74 -0.53
N CYS A 62 12.36 9.55 -1.81
CA CYS A 62 11.98 8.25 -2.37
C CYS A 62 13.24 7.57 -2.89
N GLN A 63 13.51 6.36 -2.45
CA GLN A 63 14.62 5.54 -2.92
C GLN A 63 14.09 4.22 -3.46
N SER A 64 14.35 3.94 -4.74
CA SER A 64 14.02 2.67 -5.40
C SER A 64 15.24 2.18 -6.15
N GLY A 65 15.80 1.06 -5.72
CA GLY A 65 17.11 0.58 -6.17
C GLY A 65 18.20 1.64 -5.95
N GLN A 66 18.88 2.03 -7.04
CA GLN A 66 19.93 3.07 -7.01
C GLN A 66 19.39 4.49 -7.27
N GLN A 67 18.11 4.65 -7.54
CA GLN A 67 17.52 5.95 -7.80
C GLN A 67 17.02 6.58 -6.50
N SER A 68 17.37 7.84 -6.30
CA SER A 68 16.91 8.66 -5.17
C SER A 68 16.25 9.93 -5.72
N LYS A 69 15.08 10.28 -5.20
CA LYS A 69 14.31 11.46 -5.64
C LYS A 69 13.80 12.23 -4.43
N PRO A 70 14.29 13.43 -4.19
CA PRO A 70 13.74 14.30 -3.18
C PRO A 70 12.42 14.91 -3.68
N VAL A 71 11.43 14.92 -2.79
CA VAL A 71 10.10 15.48 -3.05
C VAL A 71 9.74 16.42 -1.92
N GLN A 72 9.40 17.66 -2.25
CA GLN A 72 8.79 18.59 -1.31
C GLN A 72 7.29 18.31 -1.22
N ILE A 73 6.80 18.19 0.00
CA ILE A 73 5.37 18.07 0.28
C ILE A 73 4.88 19.24 1.11
N ARG A 74 3.68 19.69 0.81
CA ARG A 74 2.86 20.50 1.70
C ARG A 74 1.45 19.94 1.73
N HIS A 75 0.93 19.73 2.92
CA HIS A 75 -0.38 19.18 3.19
C HIS A 75 -1.14 20.09 4.13
N LEU A 76 -2.41 20.35 3.82
CA LEU A 76 -3.32 21.15 4.62
C LEU A 76 -4.63 20.40 4.84
N PHE A 77 -5.06 20.37 6.07
CA PHE A 77 -6.42 20.03 6.46
C PHE A 77 -7.03 21.22 7.20
N ASN A 78 -8.13 21.75 6.68
CA ASN A 78 -8.80 22.92 7.27
C ASN A 78 -10.04 22.56 8.10
N GLY A 79 -10.21 21.29 8.48
CA GLY A 79 -11.36 20.76 9.20
C GLY A 79 -12.47 20.25 8.29
N GLN A 80 -12.46 20.57 7.00
CA GLN A 80 -13.47 20.15 6.03
C GLN A 80 -12.85 19.57 4.75
N PHE A 81 -11.80 20.19 4.24
CA PHE A 81 -11.13 19.81 3.00
C PHE A 81 -9.66 19.51 3.23
N GLU A 82 -9.17 18.55 2.48
CA GLU A 82 -7.78 18.14 2.43
C GLU A 82 -7.16 18.60 1.10
N PHE A 83 -5.99 19.24 1.20
CA PHE A 83 -5.20 19.67 0.05
C PHE A 83 -3.78 19.14 0.20
N SER A 84 -3.19 18.65 -0.88
CA SER A 84 -1.77 18.34 -0.89
C SER A 84 -1.10 18.77 -2.19
N ARG A 85 0.17 19.13 -2.10
CA ARG A 85 1.03 19.38 -3.24
C ARG A 85 2.38 18.74 -3.02
N ASN A 86 2.76 17.87 -3.95
CA ASN A 86 4.05 17.22 -4.03
C ASN A 86 4.82 17.76 -5.23
N VAL A 87 6.05 18.21 -5.02
CA VAL A 87 6.92 18.76 -6.06
C VAL A 87 8.22 17.96 -6.08
N VAL A 88 8.51 17.32 -7.21
CA VAL A 88 9.79 16.64 -7.43
C VAL A 88 10.87 17.69 -7.59
N LEU A 89 11.93 17.62 -6.75
CA LEU A 89 12.97 18.65 -6.70
C LEU A 89 14.11 18.38 -7.68
N ASP A 90 14.39 17.12 -8.02
CA ASP A 90 15.48 16.72 -8.89
C ASP A 90 14.97 15.97 -10.13
N GLY A 91 15.65 16.20 -11.26
CA GLY A 91 15.33 15.55 -12.53
C GLY A 91 14.23 16.25 -13.32
N SER A 92 13.33 15.47 -13.92
CA SER A 92 12.23 16.05 -14.69
C SER A 92 11.19 16.65 -13.75
N PRO A 93 10.86 17.95 -13.89
CA PRO A 93 9.88 18.62 -13.04
C PRO A 93 8.53 17.90 -13.10
N ARG A 94 7.99 17.59 -11.94
CA ARG A 94 6.65 17.01 -11.80
C ARG A 94 6.01 17.52 -10.52
N GLU A 95 4.78 17.95 -10.65
CA GLU A 95 3.96 18.34 -9.51
C GLU A 95 2.71 17.48 -9.47
N VAL A 96 2.32 17.09 -8.27
CA VAL A 96 1.08 16.35 -8.01
C VAL A 96 0.30 17.15 -6.99
N LEU A 97 -0.87 17.62 -7.40
CA LEU A 97 -1.81 18.34 -6.54
C LEU A 97 -3.00 17.45 -6.26
N SER A 98 -3.47 17.47 -5.02
CA SER A 98 -4.65 16.71 -4.62
C SER A 98 -5.60 17.61 -3.85
N GLN A 99 -6.88 17.55 -4.21
CA GLN A 99 -7.97 18.20 -3.50
C GLN A 99 -9.13 17.20 -3.37
N GLY A 100 -9.43 16.78 -2.16
CA GLY A 100 -10.43 15.75 -1.93
C GLY A 100 -10.10 14.44 -2.66
N GLY A 101 -10.98 13.99 -3.56
CA GLY A 101 -10.80 12.76 -4.35
C GLY A 101 -10.05 12.94 -5.68
N ASP A 102 -9.78 14.18 -6.10
CA ASP A 102 -9.18 14.47 -7.40
C ASP A 102 -7.66 14.66 -7.26
N VAL A 103 -6.92 14.17 -8.24
CA VAL A 103 -5.48 14.32 -8.35
C VAL A 103 -5.15 14.94 -9.71
N VAL A 104 -4.42 16.05 -9.70
CA VAL A 104 -3.93 16.71 -10.90
C VAL A 104 -2.42 16.56 -10.97
N ILE A 105 -1.95 15.91 -12.03
CA ILE A 105 -0.53 15.74 -12.30
C ILE A 105 -0.12 16.78 -13.35
N TYR A 106 0.82 17.64 -12.97
CA TYR A 106 1.36 18.67 -13.82
C TYR A 106 2.82 18.38 -14.14
N ASN A 107 3.12 18.26 -15.44
CA ASN A 107 4.48 18.09 -15.93
C ASN A 107 4.85 19.32 -16.80
N PRO A 108 5.56 20.31 -16.24
CA PRO A 108 5.87 21.54 -16.94
C PRO A 108 6.82 21.36 -18.14
N LYS A 109 7.65 20.31 -18.14
CA LYS A 109 8.59 20.04 -19.24
C LYS A 109 7.87 19.55 -20.50
N ASN A 110 6.83 18.74 -20.33
CA ASN A 110 6.06 18.18 -21.45
C ASN A 110 4.77 18.98 -21.72
N GLU A 111 4.53 20.04 -20.95
CA GLU A 111 3.31 20.87 -21.04
C GLU A 111 2.03 20.03 -20.96
N LYS A 112 2.07 18.96 -20.14
CA LYS A 112 0.95 18.06 -19.94
C LYS A 112 0.32 18.24 -18.57
N ILE A 113 -1.01 18.25 -18.56
CA ILE A 113 -1.83 18.18 -17.35
C ILE A 113 -2.66 16.91 -17.44
N VAL A 114 -2.54 16.04 -16.45
CA VAL A 114 -3.35 14.83 -16.34
C VAL A 114 -4.23 14.97 -15.11
N ILE A 115 -5.52 14.81 -15.28
CA ILE A 115 -6.49 14.79 -14.19
C ILE A 115 -6.90 13.34 -13.94
N GLU A 116 -6.63 12.86 -12.75
CA GLU A 116 -6.95 11.49 -12.33
C GLU A 116 -7.79 11.53 -11.06
N LYS A 117 -8.73 10.59 -10.93
CA LYS A 117 -9.35 10.31 -9.63
C LYS A 117 -8.47 9.38 -8.82
N ARG A 118 -8.39 9.59 -7.52
CA ARG A 118 -7.71 8.64 -6.62
C ARG A 118 -8.42 7.30 -6.69
N ARG A 119 -7.67 6.25 -7.06
CA ARG A 119 -8.20 4.90 -7.27
C ARG A 119 -7.40 3.89 -6.46
N GLY A 120 -7.60 3.93 -5.13
CA GLY A 120 -7.01 2.94 -4.24
C GLY A 120 -5.49 3.01 -4.06
N GLN A 121 -4.84 4.07 -4.56
CA GLN A 121 -3.43 4.34 -4.29
C GLN A 121 -3.31 5.53 -3.36
N ASN A 122 -2.70 5.29 -2.21
CA ASN A 122 -2.38 6.33 -1.25
C ASN A 122 -0.92 6.76 -1.43
N MET A 123 -0.66 8.06 -1.29
CA MET A 123 0.70 8.60 -1.41
C MET A 123 1.29 8.85 -0.02
N PHE A 124 2.61 8.64 0.12
CA PHE A 124 3.32 8.97 1.35
C PHE A 124 3.10 10.44 1.75
N PRO A 125 2.87 10.73 3.04
CA PRO A 125 2.83 9.82 4.20
C PRO A 125 1.47 9.12 4.44
N ALA A 126 0.41 9.44 3.67
CA ALA A 126 -0.93 8.87 3.79
C ALA A 126 -1.07 7.53 3.05
N ILE A 127 -0.08 6.62 3.18
CA ILE A 127 -0.10 5.32 2.49
C ILE A 127 -1.07 4.33 3.13
N LEU A 128 -1.44 4.54 4.39
CA LEU A 128 -2.38 3.70 5.12
C LEU A 128 -3.83 4.15 4.82
N PRO A 129 -4.75 3.24 4.52
CA PRO A 129 -6.17 3.57 4.51
C PRO A 129 -6.66 3.87 5.93
N THR A 130 -7.67 4.70 6.06
CA THR A 130 -8.28 5.01 7.35
C THR A 130 -9.00 3.83 7.99
N ASP A 131 -9.49 2.88 7.16
CA ASP A 131 -9.98 1.57 7.58
C ASP A 131 -8.88 0.52 7.38
N LEU A 132 -8.44 -0.10 8.47
CA LEU A 132 -7.35 -1.08 8.47
C LEU A 132 -7.82 -2.53 8.32
N ASP A 133 -9.08 -2.82 8.07
CA ASP A 133 -9.60 -4.20 8.06
C ASP A 133 -8.94 -5.07 6.98
N SER A 134 -8.69 -4.54 5.78
CA SER A 134 -7.96 -5.24 4.73
C SER A 134 -6.50 -5.50 5.11
N ILE A 135 -5.85 -4.55 5.80
CA ILE A 135 -4.48 -4.73 6.30
C ILE A 135 -4.47 -5.78 7.42
N LYS A 136 -5.42 -5.74 8.36
CA LYS A 136 -5.56 -6.76 9.42
C LYS A 136 -5.80 -8.15 8.85
N ALA A 137 -6.58 -8.26 7.77
CA ALA A 137 -6.80 -9.54 7.09
C ALA A 137 -5.51 -10.10 6.48
N SER A 138 -4.62 -9.22 6.00
CA SER A 138 -3.48 -9.52 5.14
C SER A 138 -2.13 -9.58 5.84
N TYR A 139 -1.97 -8.85 6.96
CA TYR A 139 -0.70 -8.67 7.65
C TYR A 139 -0.76 -9.02 9.12
N LEU A 140 0.37 -9.45 9.65
CA LEU A 140 0.69 -9.44 11.07
C LEU A 140 1.42 -8.13 11.38
N VAL A 141 1.14 -7.52 12.51
CA VAL A 141 1.87 -6.34 12.98
C VAL A 141 2.59 -6.67 14.27
N ARG A 142 3.81 -6.17 14.43
CA ARG A 142 4.54 -6.22 15.69
C ARG A 142 5.30 -4.93 15.92
N MET A 143 5.48 -4.60 17.19
CA MET A 143 6.25 -3.45 17.63
C MET A 143 7.76 -3.74 17.56
N GLY A 144 8.55 -2.75 17.15
CA GLY A 144 10.00 -2.75 17.25
C GLY A 144 10.48 -1.71 18.27
N ASP A 145 11.78 -1.47 18.30
CA ASP A 145 12.37 -0.43 19.14
C ASP A 145 12.05 0.97 18.61
N ALA A 146 12.13 1.98 19.49
CA ALA A 146 12.04 3.36 19.06
C ALA A 146 13.31 3.80 18.34
N GLU A 147 13.16 4.51 17.23
CA GLU A 147 14.25 5.04 16.42
C GLU A 147 14.01 6.54 16.15
N ARG A 148 15.01 7.23 15.60
CA ARG A 148 14.92 8.66 15.25
C ARG A 148 14.90 8.87 13.74
N VAL A 149 13.91 9.63 13.24
CA VAL A 149 13.74 9.97 11.82
C VAL A 149 13.41 11.45 11.70
N ALA A 150 14.11 12.20 10.84
CA ALA A 150 13.88 13.62 10.60
C ALA A 150 13.84 14.44 11.91
N ASP A 151 14.77 14.19 12.81
CA ASP A 151 14.92 14.82 14.13
C ASP A 151 13.78 14.53 15.13
N ARG A 152 12.94 13.52 14.87
CA ARG A 152 11.76 13.15 15.66
C ARG A 152 11.86 11.72 16.17
N GLN A 153 11.32 11.47 17.36
CA GLN A 153 11.20 10.11 17.91
C GLN A 153 10.09 9.36 17.18
N ALA A 154 10.38 8.15 16.77
CA ALA A 154 9.46 7.30 16.02
C ALA A 154 9.37 5.91 16.64
N GLN A 155 8.17 5.38 16.77
CA GLN A 155 7.93 3.98 17.09
C GLN A 155 8.03 3.15 15.81
N VAL A 156 8.86 2.12 15.84
CA VAL A 156 8.98 1.18 14.71
C VAL A 156 7.85 0.15 14.77
N LEU A 157 7.25 -0.10 13.62
CA LEU A 157 6.27 -1.17 13.40
C LEU A 157 6.73 -2.04 12.23
N PHE A 158 6.64 -3.36 12.40
CA PHE A 158 6.83 -4.32 11.33
C PHE A 158 5.48 -4.87 10.90
N LEU A 159 5.19 -4.82 9.60
CA LEU A 159 4.04 -5.44 8.99
C LEU A 159 4.53 -6.59 8.12
N GLU A 160 4.25 -7.80 8.54
CA GLU A 160 4.67 -9.02 7.87
C GLU A 160 3.46 -9.64 7.14
N GLY A 161 3.60 -9.89 5.84
CA GLY A 161 2.55 -10.56 5.08
C GLY A 161 2.23 -11.93 5.66
N LYS A 162 0.93 -12.24 5.84
CA LYS A 162 0.47 -13.56 6.30
C LYS A 162 0.71 -14.68 5.29
N ASP A 163 1.04 -14.31 4.06
CA ASP A 163 1.33 -15.21 2.95
C ASP A 163 2.46 -14.66 2.07
N LYS A 164 2.77 -15.35 0.97
CA LYS A 164 3.81 -14.95 0.00
C LYS A 164 3.29 -14.10 -1.16
N LEU A 165 2.05 -13.63 -1.08
CA LEU A 165 1.40 -12.84 -2.14
C LEU A 165 1.54 -11.33 -1.93
N ARG A 166 2.27 -10.92 -0.91
CA ARG A 166 2.52 -9.52 -0.56
C ARG A 166 3.90 -9.29 0.00
N TYR A 167 4.38 -8.07 -0.14
CA TYR A 167 5.63 -7.63 0.46
C TYR A 167 5.42 -7.25 1.92
N SER A 168 6.50 -7.25 2.70
CA SER A 168 6.49 -6.81 4.10
C SER A 168 6.94 -5.36 4.22
N TYR A 169 6.53 -4.69 5.28
CA TYR A 169 6.86 -3.28 5.50
C TYR A 169 7.45 -3.06 6.88
N LYS A 170 8.31 -2.06 6.98
CA LYS A 170 8.77 -1.47 8.24
C LYS A 170 8.38 0.00 8.23
N PHE A 171 7.61 0.43 9.22
CA PHE A 171 7.12 1.79 9.38
C PHE A 171 7.73 2.45 10.60
N TRP A 172 7.98 3.73 10.52
CA TRP A 172 8.41 4.60 11.60
C TRP A 172 7.32 5.65 11.81
N VAL A 173 6.61 5.54 12.91
CA VAL A 173 5.48 6.41 13.25
C VAL A 173 5.90 7.39 14.34
N ASP A 174 5.73 8.67 14.10
CA ASP A 174 6.01 9.74 15.06
C ASP A 174 5.30 9.49 16.38
N THR A 175 6.02 9.52 17.48
CA THR A 175 5.43 9.22 18.81
C THR A 175 4.54 10.33 19.33
N GLU A 176 4.77 11.58 18.94
CA GLU A 176 4.03 12.75 19.39
C GLU A 176 2.73 12.93 18.57
N TYR A 177 2.85 13.03 17.26
CA TYR A 177 1.73 13.37 16.38
C TYR A 177 1.12 12.15 15.66
N GLY A 178 1.84 11.03 15.62
CA GLY A 178 1.38 9.82 14.93
C GLY A 178 1.61 9.83 13.43
N LEU A 179 2.28 10.83 12.85
CA LEU A 179 2.52 10.87 11.42
C LEU A 179 3.54 9.79 11.00
N LEU A 180 3.33 9.15 9.86
CA LEU A 180 4.30 8.22 9.28
C LEU A 180 5.52 8.99 8.78
N LEU A 181 6.69 8.75 9.38
CA LEU A 181 7.94 9.43 9.07
C LEU A 181 8.77 8.70 8.02
N LYS A 182 8.68 7.38 7.99
CA LYS A 182 9.43 6.52 7.07
C LYS A 182 8.69 5.22 6.81
N SER A 183 8.78 4.73 5.58
CA SER A 183 8.33 3.43 5.14
C SER A 183 9.44 2.73 4.37
N VAL A 184 9.67 1.46 4.65
CA VAL A 184 10.57 0.60 3.88
C VAL A 184 9.82 -0.66 3.51
N MET A 185 9.90 -1.04 2.24
CA MET A 185 9.28 -2.24 1.68
C MET A 185 10.34 -3.32 1.43
N TYR A 186 10.03 -4.55 1.81
CA TYR A 186 10.91 -5.71 1.69
C TYR A 186 10.24 -6.80 0.86
N ASN A 187 11.04 -7.43 -0.01
CA ASN A 187 10.58 -8.61 -0.75
C ASN A 187 10.54 -9.87 0.13
N ASN A 188 10.11 -10.99 -0.45
CA ASN A 188 10.00 -12.27 0.26
C ASN A 188 11.36 -12.90 0.64
N GLN A 189 12.47 -12.34 0.15
CA GLN A 189 13.85 -12.66 0.53
C GLN A 189 14.39 -11.75 1.63
N ASN A 190 13.54 -10.84 2.16
CA ASN A 190 13.91 -9.83 3.15
C ASN A 190 14.93 -8.81 2.62
N GLU A 191 14.94 -8.55 1.32
CA GLU A 191 15.74 -7.51 0.69
C GLU A 191 14.91 -6.24 0.56
N MET A 192 15.50 -5.09 0.88
CA MET A 192 14.86 -3.78 0.71
C MET A 192 14.68 -3.48 -0.78
N ILE A 193 13.46 -3.21 -1.21
CA ILE A 193 13.11 -2.89 -2.59
C ILE A 193 12.70 -1.44 -2.77
N ASP A 194 12.15 -0.81 -1.73
CA ASP A 194 11.77 0.60 -1.75
C ASP A 194 11.84 1.23 -0.37
N SER A 195 12.13 2.52 -0.32
CA SER A 195 12.18 3.30 0.92
C SER A 195 11.71 4.73 0.68
N ILE A 196 10.86 5.24 1.56
CA ILE A 196 10.44 6.64 1.57
C ILE A 196 10.61 7.16 2.98
N ALA A 197 11.33 8.28 3.15
CA ALA A 197 11.60 8.84 4.46
C ALA A 197 11.63 10.37 4.43
N PHE A 198 11.00 11.02 5.42
CA PHE A 198 11.22 12.44 5.65
C PHE A 198 12.70 12.70 5.99
N ASN A 199 13.26 13.71 5.33
CA ASN A 199 14.52 14.34 5.70
C ASN A 199 14.25 15.57 6.61
N GLN A 200 13.21 16.32 6.28
CA GLN A 200 12.74 17.46 7.03
C GLN A 200 11.23 17.43 7.15
N LEU A 201 10.71 17.74 8.33
CA LEU A 201 9.26 17.78 8.60
C LEU A 201 8.96 18.88 9.61
N GLY A 202 8.02 19.76 9.27
CA GLY A 202 7.43 20.75 10.16
C GLY A 202 5.90 20.67 10.14
N LEU A 203 5.26 20.84 11.32
CA LEU A 203 3.84 21.07 11.39
C LEU A 203 3.55 22.55 11.13
N ILE A 204 2.47 22.84 10.42
CA ILE A 204 2.08 24.18 10.02
C ILE A 204 0.67 24.50 10.48
N ASN A 205 0.47 25.73 10.98
CA ASN A 205 -0.83 26.18 11.49
C ASN A 205 -1.50 27.19 10.57
N ASN A 206 -0.75 27.80 9.66
CA ASN A 206 -1.27 28.81 8.73
C ASN A 206 -0.75 28.54 7.31
N VAL A 207 -1.65 28.37 6.35
CA VAL A 207 -1.30 28.03 4.99
C VAL A 207 -2.06 28.92 4.02
N ASP A 208 -1.31 29.50 3.10
CA ASP A 208 -1.87 30.17 1.92
C ASP A 208 -2.41 29.12 0.93
N LEU A 209 -3.70 29.17 0.63
CA LEU A 209 -4.34 28.26 -0.33
C LEU A 209 -3.80 28.45 -1.75
N ASP A 210 -3.23 29.60 -2.08
CA ASP A 210 -2.63 29.84 -3.39
C ASP A 210 -1.41 28.91 -3.65
N TRP A 211 -0.81 28.41 -2.57
CA TRP A 211 0.29 27.43 -2.69
C TRP A 211 -0.17 26.12 -3.33
N PHE A 212 -1.46 25.75 -3.19
CA PHE A 212 -2.02 24.52 -3.75
C PHE A 212 -2.55 24.69 -5.18
N LYS A 213 -2.45 25.88 -5.75
CA LYS A 213 -2.77 26.10 -7.16
C LYS A 213 -1.60 25.67 -8.05
N PRO A 214 -1.86 25.02 -9.20
CA PRO A 214 -0.80 24.69 -10.13
C PRO A 214 -0.17 25.98 -10.68
N LYS A 215 1.16 26.04 -10.75
CA LYS A 215 1.89 27.15 -11.36
C LYS A 215 1.88 26.99 -12.88
N ILE A 216 0.73 27.27 -13.49
CA ILE A 216 0.52 27.22 -14.94
C ILE A 216 0.99 28.54 -15.55
N ASP A 217 1.91 28.48 -16.51
CA ASP A 217 2.28 29.63 -17.32
C ASP A 217 1.18 29.88 -18.38
N GLY A 218 0.37 30.89 -18.20
CA GLY A 218 -0.73 31.24 -19.11
C GLY A 218 -0.32 31.56 -20.56
N LYS A 219 0.99 31.65 -20.85
CA LYS A 219 1.54 31.85 -22.21
C LYS A 219 1.84 30.50 -22.92
N LYS A 220 1.76 29.39 -22.21
CA LYS A 220 2.03 28.05 -22.74
C LYS A 220 0.74 27.31 -23.06
N HIS A 221 0.78 26.50 -24.12
CA HIS A 221 -0.30 25.57 -24.42
C HIS A 221 -0.09 24.26 -23.67
N TYR A 222 -1.08 23.87 -22.86
CA TYR A 222 -1.08 22.60 -22.14
C TYR A 222 -2.02 21.61 -22.80
N VAL A 223 -1.58 20.38 -22.92
CA VAL A 223 -2.43 19.27 -23.35
C VAL A 223 -3.10 18.68 -22.11
N MET A 224 -4.42 18.81 -22.05
CA MET A 224 -5.24 18.12 -21.05
C MET A 224 -5.41 16.67 -21.51
N GLU A 225 -4.87 15.71 -20.74
CA GLU A 225 -5.18 14.31 -20.93
C GLU A 225 -6.26 13.91 -19.90
N ASP A 226 -7.51 14.06 -20.29
CA ASP A 226 -8.60 13.48 -19.51
C ASP A 226 -8.51 11.94 -19.65
N GLU A 227 -8.34 11.25 -18.55
CA GLU A 227 -8.66 9.82 -18.54
C GLU A 227 -10.14 9.66 -18.82
N VAL A 228 -10.50 9.40 -20.07
CA VAL A 228 -11.86 9.04 -20.44
C VAL A 228 -12.20 7.71 -19.80
N SER A 229 -12.60 7.79 -18.54
CA SER A 229 -13.27 6.69 -17.86
C SER A 229 -14.70 6.66 -18.37
N ALA A 230 -14.95 5.99 -19.47
CA ALA A 230 -16.32 5.58 -19.76
C ALA A 230 -16.75 4.68 -18.59
N VAL A 231 -17.72 5.15 -17.81
CA VAL A 231 -18.43 4.28 -16.86
C VAL A 231 -18.88 3.08 -17.69
N ALA A 232 -18.51 1.88 -17.28
CA ALA A 232 -18.92 0.68 -17.99
C ALA A 232 -20.44 0.67 -18.05
N ASP A 233 -20.97 0.93 -19.25
CA ASP A 233 -22.39 0.72 -19.51
C ASP A 233 -22.62 -0.80 -19.39
N ASN A 234 -23.31 -1.21 -18.34
CA ASN A 234 -23.51 -2.60 -17.93
C ASN A 234 -24.46 -3.40 -18.88
N HIS A 235 -24.56 -3.01 -20.16
CA HIS A 235 -25.55 -3.59 -21.08
C HIS A 235 -25.11 -4.87 -21.83
N ALA A 236 -23.84 -5.27 -21.74
CA ALA A 236 -23.42 -6.59 -22.22
C ALA A 236 -22.86 -7.40 -21.05
N SER A 237 -23.44 -8.56 -20.80
CA SER A 237 -22.86 -9.51 -19.82
C SER A 237 -21.43 -9.81 -20.24
N PRO A 238 -20.46 -9.57 -19.39
CA PRO A 238 -19.07 -9.81 -19.77
C PRO A 238 -18.88 -11.30 -20.03
N HIS A 239 -18.18 -11.67 -21.13
CA HIS A 239 -17.81 -13.05 -21.42
C HIS A 239 -16.73 -13.61 -20.47
N TRP A 240 -16.62 -13.02 -19.29
CA TRP A 240 -15.68 -13.43 -18.25
C TRP A 240 -16.26 -13.18 -16.86
N ARG A 241 -15.75 -13.90 -15.89
CA ARG A 241 -16.02 -13.67 -14.47
C ARG A 241 -14.74 -13.83 -13.66
N LEU A 242 -14.72 -13.24 -12.49
CA LEU A 242 -13.68 -13.49 -11.50
C LEU A 242 -14.09 -14.67 -10.62
N LYS A 243 -13.15 -15.60 -10.42
CA LYS A 243 -13.18 -16.55 -9.32
C LYS A 243 -12.73 -15.87 -8.03
N GLU A 244 -12.42 -16.67 -7.04
CA GLU A 244 -11.91 -16.22 -5.77
C GLU A 244 -10.53 -15.51 -5.94
N LEU A 245 -10.43 -14.32 -5.38
CA LEU A 245 -9.19 -13.55 -5.31
C LEU A 245 -8.32 -14.04 -4.15
N PRO A 246 -7.03 -13.72 -4.14
CA PRO A 246 -6.20 -13.95 -2.96
C PRO A 246 -6.81 -13.26 -1.73
N VAL A 247 -6.71 -13.92 -0.57
CA VAL A 247 -7.25 -13.39 0.69
C VAL A 247 -6.72 -11.96 0.94
N GLY A 248 -7.63 -11.06 1.32
CA GLY A 248 -7.31 -9.65 1.63
C GLY A 248 -7.30 -8.73 0.41
N TYR A 249 -7.26 -9.24 -0.82
CA TYR A 249 -7.45 -8.40 -2.00
C TYR A 249 -8.93 -8.12 -2.25
N VAL A 250 -9.28 -6.85 -2.31
CA VAL A 250 -10.64 -6.39 -2.64
C VAL A 250 -10.64 -5.58 -3.93
N LYS A 251 -11.74 -5.64 -4.69
CA LYS A 251 -11.90 -4.78 -5.86
C LYS A 251 -12.19 -3.35 -5.42
N VAL A 252 -11.33 -2.42 -5.82
CA VAL A 252 -11.44 -0.98 -5.51
C VAL A 252 -12.20 -0.24 -6.60
N ASP A 253 -11.92 -0.56 -7.88
CA ASP A 253 -12.52 0.15 -9.00
C ASP A 253 -12.61 -0.75 -10.25
N GLN A 254 -13.47 -0.35 -11.19
CA GLN A 254 -13.62 -0.97 -12.50
C GLN A 254 -14.03 0.08 -13.53
N MET A 255 -13.33 0.13 -14.65
CA MET A 255 -13.61 1.08 -15.72
C MET A 255 -13.30 0.50 -17.08
N MET A 256 -13.90 1.11 -18.12
CA MET A 256 -13.52 0.89 -19.51
C MET A 256 -12.56 2.00 -19.94
N ARG A 257 -11.44 1.65 -20.56
CA ARG A 257 -10.46 2.61 -21.08
C ARG A 257 -10.29 2.49 -22.59
N THR A 258 -10.27 3.60 -23.28
CA THR A 258 -9.81 3.64 -24.68
C THR A 258 -8.30 3.84 -24.66
N VAL A 259 -7.56 2.85 -25.18
CA VAL A 259 -6.10 2.90 -25.24
C VAL A 259 -5.69 3.26 -26.67
N ARG A 260 -4.81 4.28 -26.81
CA ARG A 260 -4.30 4.69 -28.12
C ARG A 260 -3.66 3.53 -28.87
N GLY A 261 -4.10 3.28 -30.12
CA GLY A 261 -3.63 2.15 -30.93
C GLY A 261 -4.38 0.84 -30.70
N LYS A 262 -5.41 0.84 -29.87
CA LYS A 262 -6.37 -0.27 -29.72
C LYS A 262 -7.68 0.07 -30.41
N SER A 263 -8.26 -0.90 -31.13
CA SER A 263 -9.55 -0.75 -31.80
C SER A 263 -10.74 -0.95 -30.85
N LEU A 264 -10.54 -1.68 -29.77
CA LEU A 264 -11.56 -2.00 -28.78
C LEU A 264 -11.16 -1.46 -27.39
N PRO A 265 -12.14 -1.08 -26.58
CA PRO A 265 -11.88 -0.63 -25.22
C PRO A 265 -11.35 -1.78 -24.36
N VAL A 266 -10.54 -1.41 -23.37
CA VAL A 266 -9.91 -2.31 -22.39
C VAL A 266 -10.67 -2.20 -21.07
N THR A 267 -11.10 -3.32 -20.51
CA THR A 267 -11.60 -3.34 -19.14
C THR A 267 -10.43 -3.28 -18.18
N HIS A 268 -10.45 -2.32 -17.28
CA HIS A 268 -9.44 -2.15 -16.23
C HIS A 268 -10.10 -2.30 -14.86
N LEU A 269 -9.63 -3.28 -14.08
CA LEU A 269 -10.01 -3.46 -12.68
C LEU A 269 -8.81 -3.15 -11.79
N ILE A 270 -9.09 -2.56 -10.65
CA ILE A 270 -8.08 -2.26 -9.62
C ILE A 270 -8.45 -3.03 -8.36
N PHE A 271 -7.47 -3.77 -7.83
CA PHE A 271 -7.56 -4.48 -6.56
C PHE A 271 -6.54 -3.90 -5.58
N SER A 272 -6.85 -3.97 -4.28
CA SER A 272 -5.91 -3.58 -3.23
C SER A 272 -6.06 -4.50 -2.02
N ASP A 273 -4.96 -4.72 -1.30
CA ASP A 273 -4.93 -5.37 0.01
C ASP A 273 -4.82 -4.35 1.16
N GLY A 274 -4.99 -3.06 0.82
CA GLY A 274 -4.87 -1.93 1.74
C GLY A 274 -3.52 -1.20 1.68
N LEU A 275 -2.43 -1.85 1.23
CA LEU A 275 -1.10 -1.24 1.04
C LEU A 275 -0.67 -1.24 -0.42
N ALA A 276 -0.81 -2.36 -1.09
CA ALA A 276 -0.46 -2.50 -2.50
C ALA A 276 -1.72 -2.45 -3.38
N SER A 277 -1.54 -1.95 -4.61
CA SER A 277 -2.58 -1.96 -5.64
C SER A 277 -2.13 -2.79 -6.84
N VAL A 278 -3.06 -3.54 -7.40
CA VAL A 278 -2.86 -4.39 -8.57
C VAL A 278 -3.88 -4.03 -9.64
N SER A 279 -3.38 -3.75 -10.83
CA SER A 279 -4.19 -3.48 -12.02
C SER A 279 -4.37 -4.75 -12.85
N LEU A 280 -5.61 -5.08 -13.20
CA LEU A 280 -5.97 -6.14 -14.11
C LEU A 280 -6.61 -5.54 -15.36
N PHE A 281 -6.02 -5.82 -16.52
CA PHE A 281 -6.52 -5.43 -17.82
C PHE A 281 -7.05 -6.64 -18.58
N ILE A 282 -8.26 -6.51 -19.12
CA ILE A 282 -8.93 -7.53 -19.93
C ILE A 282 -9.30 -6.92 -21.28
N GLU A 283 -8.75 -7.47 -22.36
CA GLU A 283 -8.98 -6.96 -23.70
C GLU A 283 -9.19 -8.12 -24.71
N PRO A 284 -9.99 -7.95 -25.76
CA PRO A 284 -10.07 -8.90 -26.85
C PRO A 284 -8.72 -8.98 -27.59
N ILE A 285 -8.32 -10.20 -27.96
CA ILE A 285 -7.15 -10.41 -28.82
C ILE A 285 -7.53 -10.03 -30.25
N GLU A 286 -6.86 -9.03 -30.81
CA GLU A 286 -7.09 -8.58 -32.18
C GLU A 286 -6.59 -9.62 -33.20
N ASN A 287 -7.29 -9.73 -34.34
CA ASN A 287 -6.91 -10.67 -35.39
C ASN A 287 -5.47 -10.42 -35.89
N GLY A 288 -4.68 -11.48 -35.94
CA GLY A 288 -3.28 -11.42 -36.36
C GLY A 288 -2.29 -10.97 -35.27
N VAL A 289 -2.77 -10.62 -34.07
CA VAL A 289 -1.92 -10.26 -32.93
C VAL A 289 -1.59 -11.50 -32.14
N LYS A 290 -0.30 -11.78 -31.95
CA LYS A 290 0.15 -12.87 -31.06
C LYS A 290 -0.09 -12.49 -29.60
N PRO A 291 -0.83 -13.29 -28.82
CA PRO A 291 -1.06 -12.99 -27.42
C PRO A 291 0.24 -13.03 -26.60
N ARG A 292 0.30 -12.21 -25.57
CA ARG A 292 1.38 -12.23 -24.59
C ARG A 292 1.06 -13.26 -23.50
N ILE A 293 2.05 -14.06 -23.13
CA ILE A 293 1.92 -15.06 -22.08
C ILE A 293 3.22 -15.07 -21.27
N GLY A 294 3.07 -15.15 -19.96
CA GLY A 294 4.18 -15.30 -19.03
C GLY A 294 4.40 -14.08 -18.16
N HIS A 295 5.53 -14.06 -17.56
CA HIS A 295 6.00 -13.20 -16.49
C HIS A 295 7.02 -12.19 -17.03
N SER A 296 7.03 -10.97 -16.51
CA SER A 296 8.11 -10.01 -16.63
C SER A 296 8.14 -9.07 -15.43
N VAL A 297 9.29 -8.44 -15.17
CA VAL A 297 9.45 -7.47 -14.08
C VAL A 297 10.12 -6.23 -14.66
N VAL A 298 9.61 -5.05 -14.30
CA VAL A 298 10.19 -3.76 -14.67
C VAL A 298 10.32 -2.91 -13.41
N GLY A 299 11.54 -2.68 -12.94
CA GLY A 299 11.78 -2.09 -11.62
C GLY A 299 11.18 -2.98 -10.53
N ASN A 300 10.31 -2.43 -9.69
CA ASN A 300 9.61 -3.16 -8.63
C ASN A 300 8.23 -3.68 -9.07
N THR A 301 7.83 -3.43 -10.32
CA THR A 301 6.51 -3.83 -10.83
C THR A 301 6.59 -5.21 -11.48
N SER A 302 5.84 -6.15 -10.95
CA SER A 302 5.61 -7.47 -11.53
C SER A 302 4.50 -7.40 -12.57
N PHE A 303 4.68 -8.10 -13.68
CA PHE A 303 3.69 -8.27 -14.75
C PHE A 303 3.42 -9.75 -14.97
N TYR A 304 2.18 -10.09 -15.19
CA TYR A 304 1.79 -11.42 -15.65
C TYR A 304 0.75 -11.32 -16.74
N SER A 305 0.94 -12.05 -17.84
CA SER A 305 0.03 -12.07 -18.96
C SER A 305 -0.41 -13.51 -19.26
N SER A 306 -1.70 -13.69 -19.52
CA SER A 306 -2.30 -14.97 -19.89
C SER A 306 -3.47 -14.79 -20.87
N VAL A 307 -4.04 -15.88 -21.31
CA VAL A 307 -5.19 -15.91 -22.23
C VAL A 307 -6.35 -16.67 -21.62
N ALA A 308 -7.55 -16.11 -21.72
CA ALA A 308 -8.80 -16.77 -21.34
C ALA A 308 -9.79 -16.69 -22.50
N GLY A 309 -9.99 -17.79 -23.23
CA GLY A 309 -10.74 -17.79 -24.49
C GLY A 309 -10.07 -16.92 -25.55
N TYR A 310 -10.76 -15.89 -26.02
CA TYR A 310 -10.23 -14.89 -26.95
C TYR A 310 -9.74 -13.60 -26.26
N LEU A 311 -9.65 -13.61 -24.93
CA LEU A 311 -9.28 -12.45 -24.14
C LEU A 311 -7.80 -12.52 -23.73
N GLN A 312 -7.08 -11.42 -23.93
CA GLN A 312 -5.79 -11.17 -23.33
C GLN A 312 -6.02 -10.64 -21.90
N ILE A 313 -5.38 -11.28 -20.94
CA ILE A 313 -5.37 -10.89 -19.54
C ILE A 313 -3.99 -10.35 -19.23
N THR A 314 -3.90 -9.16 -18.66
CA THR A 314 -2.63 -8.60 -18.19
C THR A 314 -2.81 -8.06 -16.78
N VAL A 315 -2.00 -8.53 -15.84
CA VAL A 315 -2.00 -8.07 -14.43
C VAL A 315 -0.65 -7.46 -14.12
N LEU A 316 -0.66 -6.33 -13.43
CA LEU A 316 0.56 -5.68 -12.98
C LEU A 316 0.39 -5.01 -11.62
N GLY A 317 1.48 -4.94 -10.85
CA GLY A 317 1.50 -4.29 -9.54
C GLY A 317 2.87 -4.41 -8.87
N GLU A 318 3.12 -3.58 -7.88
CA GLU A 318 4.29 -3.68 -6.99
C GLU A 318 4.03 -4.72 -5.90
N VAL A 319 3.91 -5.96 -6.33
CA VAL A 319 3.61 -7.14 -5.51
C VAL A 319 4.43 -8.33 -6.02
N PRO A 320 4.58 -9.41 -5.21
CA PRO A 320 5.25 -10.62 -5.67
C PRO A 320 4.62 -11.19 -6.95
N GLU A 321 5.45 -11.82 -7.78
CA GLU A 321 5.02 -12.48 -9.03
C GLU A 321 3.86 -13.46 -8.83
N ALA A 322 3.85 -14.18 -7.73
CA ALA A 322 2.79 -15.12 -7.39
C ALA A 322 1.42 -14.43 -7.26
N ALA A 323 1.38 -13.18 -6.77
CA ALA A 323 0.14 -12.43 -6.62
C ALA A 323 -0.45 -12.05 -7.97
N VAL A 324 0.35 -11.46 -8.89
CA VAL A 324 -0.13 -11.10 -10.23
C VAL A 324 -0.57 -12.33 -11.03
N ALA A 325 0.14 -13.46 -10.89
CA ALA A 325 -0.24 -14.72 -11.53
C ALA A 325 -1.56 -15.27 -10.98
N GLN A 326 -1.76 -15.26 -9.65
CA GLN A 326 -2.98 -15.76 -9.03
C GLN A 326 -4.19 -14.89 -9.40
N ILE A 327 -4.05 -13.55 -9.41
CA ILE A 327 -5.12 -12.63 -9.82
C ILE A 327 -5.47 -12.82 -11.31
N ALA A 328 -4.48 -13.00 -12.18
CA ALA A 328 -4.72 -13.27 -13.59
C ALA A 328 -5.50 -14.59 -13.81
N ASN A 329 -5.12 -15.64 -13.08
CA ASN A 329 -5.76 -16.96 -13.15
C ASN A 329 -7.15 -16.99 -12.50
N ALA A 330 -7.54 -15.96 -11.75
CA ALA A 330 -8.89 -15.78 -11.25
C ALA A 330 -9.87 -15.38 -12.36
N VAL A 331 -9.40 -14.86 -13.50
CA VAL A 331 -10.25 -14.53 -14.65
C VAL A 331 -10.62 -15.80 -15.41
N VAL A 332 -11.92 -16.05 -15.56
CA VAL A 332 -12.45 -17.23 -16.26
C VAL A 332 -13.36 -16.77 -17.39
N PHE A 333 -13.12 -17.30 -18.57
CA PHE A 333 -13.98 -17.10 -19.72
C PHE A 333 -15.32 -17.83 -19.52
N ILE A 334 -16.42 -17.16 -19.89
CA ILE A 334 -17.77 -17.72 -19.89
C ILE A 334 -18.19 -17.89 -21.35
N LYS A 335 -18.57 -19.10 -21.71
CA LYS A 335 -19.10 -19.43 -23.05
C LYS A 335 -20.53 -18.92 -23.23
#